data_b02c4abd68b6525d01ef286676174da2
#
_entry.id   b02c4abd68b6525d01ef286676174da2
#
_cell.length_a   1.000
_cell.length_b   1.000
_cell.length_c   1.000
_cell.angle_alpha   90.00
_cell.angle_beta   90.00
_cell.angle_gamma   90.00
#
_symmetry.space_group_name_H-M   'P 1'
#
loop_
_entity.id
_entity.type
_entity.pdbx_description
1 polymer ?
#
loop_
_entity_poly.entity_id
_entity_poly.type
_entity_poly.pdbx_seq_one_letter_code
_entity_poly.pdbx_strand_id
1 'polypeptide(L)'
;MTETVRFTKMHGAGNDYIYVNTLLYNIKDPAAAAIRWSAPHTGIGSDGLVLIDEARIPEADYSMRIFNADGSEAMMCGNASRCIGKYLYEKGLTDKTQIRLLTLSGIKILNLHLDATGKTVESVTVDMLEPVTKNKAQLSTDDGSLTEGLVEADDKEFRGTFVSMGNPHFVIFVDDISEIDVARYGKILEYDPLFPERCNIEFAEVLPSGAIRTRVWERGSGITMACGTGACATAVAAAITGRASRESDIVMDGGTLHIEWSEQDGHVYMTGPAAFSFEGEVALPEK
;
A
#
# COMPACT_ATOMS: atom_id res chain seq x y z
N MET A 1 31.73 16.62 -12.92
CA MET A 1 30.67 15.92 -13.68
C MET A 1 29.63 15.50 -12.66
N THR A 2 28.40 15.92 -12.85
CA THR A 2 27.29 15.52 -11.97
C THR A 2 27.07 14.02 -12.17
N GLU A 3 27.12 13.26 -11.09
CA GLU A 3 26.89 11.81 -11.13
C GLU A 3 25.42 11.55 -11.49
N THR A 4 25.16 10.69 -12.48
CA THR A 4 23.81 10.32 -12.91
C THR A 4 23.45 8.91 -12.39
N VAL A 5 22.16 8.73 -12.12
CA VAL A 5 21.57 7.47 -11.63
C VAL A 5 20.52 7.01 -12.62
N ARG A 6 20.56 5.74 -13.01
CA ARG A 6 19.47 5.12 -13.75
C ARG A 6 18.34 4.75 -12.81
N PHE A 7 17.14 5.07 -13.23
CA PHE A 7 15.93 4.74 -12.51
C PHE A 7 14.92 4.01 -13.40
N THR A 8 14.03 3.29 -12.76
CA THR A 8 12.85 2.71 -13.39
C THR A 8 11.61 3.30 -12.72
N LYS A 9 10.69 3.86 -13.50
CA LYS A 9 9.37 4.27 -13.01
C LYS A 9 8.42 3.10 -13.12
N MET A 10 7.74 2.75 -12.03
CA MET A 10 6.76 1.67 -11.98
C MET A 10 5.57 2.08 -11.12
N HIS A 11 4.44 1.40 -11.32
CA HIS A 11 3.26 1.56 -10.47
C HIS A 11 2.60 0.22 -10.14
N GLY A 12 1.97 0.16 -8.96
CA GLY A 12 1.07 -0.90 -8.55
C GLY A 12 -0.30 -0.30 -8.28
N ALA A 13 -1.29 -0.60 -9.14
CA ALA A 13 -2.64 -0.05 -9.04
C ALA A 13 -2.66 1.49 -8.95
N GLY A 14 -1.90 2.18 -9.83
CA GLY A 14 -1.87 3.64 -9.91
C GLY A 14 -0.99 4.37 -8.88
N ASN A 15 -0.56 3.70 -7.82
CA ASN A 15 0.43 4.25 -6.88
C ASN A 15 1.83 4.04 -7.45
N ASP A 16 2.53 5.13 -7.75
CA ASP A 16 3.72 5.11 -8.59
C ASP A 16 4.97 5.64 -7.89
N TYR A 17 6.10 4.93 -8.11
CA TYR A 17 7.39 5.27 -7.50
C TYR A 17 8.52 5.26 -8.52
N ILE A 18 9.60 5.98 -8.16
CA ILE A 18 10.90 5.91 -8.80
C ILE A 18 11.70 4.81 -8.12
N TYR A 19 12.12 3.78 -8.85
CA TYR A 19 12.91 2.65 -8.33
C TYR A 19 14.37 2.81 -8.71
N VAL A 20 15.26 2.73 -7.73
CA VAL A 20 16.71 2.77 -7.92
C VAL A 20 17.35 1.51 -7.31
N ASN A 21 18.15 0.84 -8.11
CA ASN A 21 18.96 -0.28 -7.65
C ASN A 21 20.24 0.26 -6.98
N THR A 22 20.31 0.18 -5.67
CA THR A 22 21.44 0.69 -4.87
C THR A 22 22.64 -0.27 -4.81
N LEU A 23 22.54 -1.46 -5.43
CA LEU A 23 23.73 -2.26 -5.74
C LEU A 23 24.65 -1.58 -6.77
N LEU A 24 24.06 -0.71 -7.60
CA LEU A 24 24.78 0.01 -8.67
C LEU A 24 25.09 1.46 -8.30
N TYR A 25 24.28 2.08 -7.42
CA TYR A 25 24.34 3.50 -7.14
C TYR A 25 24.23 3.79 -5.64
N ASN A 26 25.03 4.74 -5.15
CA ASN A 26 24.98 5.19 -3.76
C ASN A 26 24.19 6.50 -3.65
N ILE A 27 22.98 6.43 -3.12
CA ILE A 27 22.15 7.60 -2.85
C ILE A 27 22.43 8.08 -1.42
N LYS A 28 23.27 9.09 -1.29
CA LYS A 28 23.75 9.59 0.03
C LYS A 28 22.64 10.21 0.88
N ASP A 29 21.70 10.91 0.23
CA ASP A 29 20.54 11.54 0.86
C ASP A 29 19.27 11.14 0.12
N PRO A 30 18.67 9.98 0.49
CA PRO A 30 17.46 9.48 -0.15
C PRO A 30 16.24 10.40 0.06
N ALA A 31 16.14 11.07 1.21
CA ALA A 31 15.04 11.98 1.51
C ALA A 31 15.05 13.20 0.56
N ALA A 32 16.22 13.84 0.41
CA ALA A 32 16.38 14.97 -0.53
C ALA A 32 16.17 14.52 -1.99
N ALA A 33 16.62 13.30 -2.36
CA ALA A 33 16.39 12.74 -3.68
C ALA A 33 14.90 12.51 -3.94
N ALA A 34 14.16 11.94 -2.96
CA ALA A 34 12.73 11.72 -3.05
C ALA A 34 11.98 13.03 -3.28
N ILE A 35 12.23 14.07 -2.48
CA ILE A 35 11.60 15.39 -2.64
C ILE A 35 11.84 15.95 -4.03
N ARG A 36 13.11 15.95 -4.48
CA ARG A 36 13.49 16.58 -5.75
C ARG A 36 12.96 15.83 -6.97
N TRP A 37 13.12 14.50 -6.95
CA TRP A 37 12.74 13.66 -8.11
C TRP A 37 11.24 13.44 -8.20
N SER A 38 10.52 13.42 -7.08
CA SER A 38 9.07 13.24 -7.08
C SER A 38 8.29 14.50 -7.46
N ALA A 39 8.93 15.67 -7.52
CA ALA A 39 8.26 16.92 -7.89
C ALA A 39 7.58 16.82 -9.27
N PRO A 40 6.24 17.09 -9.40
CA PRO A 40 5.49 16.79 -10.63
C PRO A 40 5.94 17.57 -11.86
N HIS A 41 6.39 18.83 -11.71
CA HIS A 41 6.69 19.72 -12.84
C HIS A 41 8.17 19.96 -13.07
N THR A 42 9.00 19.68 -12.08
CA THR A 42 10.45 20.00 -12.10
C THR A 42 11.34 18.79 -11.86
N GLY A 43 10.75 17.66 -11.48
CA GLY A 43 11.38 16.37 -11.32
C GLY A 43 10.82 15.34 -12.31
N ILE A 44 10.90 14.07 -11.94
CA ILE A 44 10.32 12.94 -12.69
C ILE A 44 8.79 12.88 -12.44
N GLY A 45 8.36 13.27 -11.23
CA GLY A 45 6.98 13.15 -10.76
C GLY A 45 6.66 11.74 -10.30
N SER A 46 6.29 11.58 -9.03
CA SER A 46 5.90 10.28 -8.44
C SER A 46 5.38 10.46 -7.01
N ASP A 47 4.82 9.39 -6.43
CA ASP A 47 4.46 9.33 -5.02
C ASP A 47 5.71 9.23 -4.11
N GLY A 48 6.88 8.89 -4.68
CA GLY A 48 8.13 8.83 -3.93
C GLY A 48 9.24 8.03 -4.61
N LEU A 49 10.22 7.64 -3.79
CA LEU A 49 11.45 6.94 -4.19
C LEU A 49 11.54 5.60 -3.45
N VAL A 50 11.84 4.54 -4.18
CA VAL A 50 12.11 3.20 -3.66
C VAL A 50 13.55 2.83 -3.96
N LEU A 51 14.31 2.45 -2.94
CA LEU A 51 15.66 1.92 -3.04
C LEU A 51 15.62 0.41 -2.86
N ILE A 52 16.25 -0.32 -3.81
CA ILE A 52 16.36 -1.78 -3.79
C ILE A 52 17.82 -2.13 -3.52
N ASP A 53 18.07 -2.98 -2.51
CA ASP A 53 19.40 -3.47 -2.13
C ASP A 53 19.35 -4.96 -1.84
N GLU A 54 20.51 -5.62 -1.74
CA GLU A 54 20.59 -6.95 -1.12
C GLU A 54 20.27 -6.89 0.36
N ALA A 55 19.61 -7.91 0.87
CA ALA A 55 19.45 -8.04 2.31
C ALA A 55 20.81 -8.45 2.94
N ARG A 56 21.13 -7.80 4.08
CA ARG A 56 22.36 -8.12 4.83
C ARG A 56 22.12 -9.14 5.94
N ILE A 57 21.03 -9.90 5.83
CA ILE A 57 20.63 -10.97 6.76
C ILE A 57 20.25 -12.20 5.95
N PRO A 58 20.56 -13.43 6.45
CA PRO A 58 20.30 -14.66 5.70
C PRO A 58 18.82 -15.02 5.55
N GLU A 59 17.94 -14.40 6.36
CA GLU A 59 16.50 -14.63 6.33
C GLU A 59 15.79 -13.92 5.18
N ALA A 60 16.44 -12.95 4.53
CA ALA A 60 15.88 -12.17 3.43
C ALA A 60 16.80 -12.22 2.19
N ASP A 61 16.20 -12.08 1.02
CA ASP A 61 16.94 -12.10 -0.26
C ASP A 61 17.32 -10.68 -0.68
N TYR A 62 16.38 -9.75 -0.56
CA TYR A 62 16.55 -8.33 -0.90
C TYR A 62 15.98 -7.46 0.21
N SER A 63 16.34 -6.18 0.18
CA SER A 63 15.80 -5.17 1.08
C SER A 63 15.25 -3.99 0.30
N MET A 64 14.28 -3.28 0.89
CA MET A 64 13.79 -2.03 0.37
C MET A 64 13.81 -0.93 1.44
N ARG A 65 14.08 0.30 0.98
CA ARG A 65 13.72 1.52 1.68
C ARG A 65 12.81 2.34 0.80
N ILE A 66 11.81 2.98 1.38
CA ILE A 66 10.82 3.76 0.65
C ILE A 66 10.68 5.14 1.28
N PHE A 67 10.73 6.17 0.44
CA PHE A 67 10.62 7.57 0.82
C PHE A 67 9.45 8.19 0.07
N ASN A 68 8.54 8.80 0.78
CA ASN A 68 7.43 9.55 0.18
C ASN A 68 7.94 10.81 -0.55
N ALA A 69 7.09 11.44 -1.35
CA ALA A 69 7.43 12.66 -2.09
C ALA A 69 7.82 13.84 -1.18
N ASP A 70 7.44 13.84 0.09
CA ASP A 70 7.84 14.82 1.11
C ASP A 70 9.18 14.49 1.79
N GLY A 71 9.83 13.38 1.42
CA GLY A 71 11.08 12.89 1.98
C GLY A 71 10.94 12.04 3.25
N SER A 72 9.76 11.87 3.80
CA SER A 72 9.54 10.98 4.94
C SER A 72 9.75 9.51 4.55
N GLU A 73 10.41 8.74 5.42
CA GLU A 73 10.61 7.31 5.19
C GLU A 73 9.41 6.52 5.71
N ALA A 74 8.82 5.68 4.86
CA ALA A 74 7.70 4.82 5.21
C ALA A 74 8.18 3.43 5.60
N MET A 75 7.42 2.77 6.49
CA MET A 75 7.75 1.44 6.99
C MET A 75 7.69 0.35 5.91
N MET A 76 6.71 0.44 5.01
CA MET A 76 6.46 -0.50 3.91
C MET A 76 5.36 0.06 2.99
N CYS A 77 5.34 -0.39 1.74
CA CYS A 77 4.23 -0.18 0.81
C CYS A 77 4.00 -1.47 0.01
N GLY A 78 2.80 -2.02 0.09
CA GLY A 78 2.45 -3.25 -0.61
C GLY A 78 2.48 -3.09 -2.13
N ASN A 79 2.09 -1.94 -2.67
CA ASN A 79 2.19 -1.62 -4.10
C ASN A 79 3.66 -1.61 -4.56
N ALA A 80 4.53 -0.95 -3.79
CA ALA A 80 5.97 -0.92 -4.07
C ALA A 80 6.60 -2.32 -3.98
N SER A 81 6.19 -3.15 -3.00
CA SER A 81 6.69 -4.52 -2.86
C SER A 81 6.36 -5.38 -4.08
N ARG A 82 5.15 -5.26 -4.64
CA ARG A 82 4.79 -5.98 -5.89
C ARG A 82 5.67 -5.54 -7.06
N CYS A 83 5.88 -4.23 -7.20
CA CYS A 83 6.77 -3.69 -8.24
C CYS A 83 8.21 -4.20 -8.08
N ILE A 84 8.73 -4.29 -6.85
CA ILE A 84 10.07 -4.85 -6.57
C ILE A 84 10.14 -6.30 -7.02
N GLY A 85 9.14 -7.13 -6.69
CA GLY A 85 9.10 -8.53 -7.12
C GLY A 85 9.21 -8.66 -8.64
N LYS A 86 8.38 -7.93 -9.39
CA LYS A 86 8.43 -7.87 -10.85
C LYS A 86 9.78 -7.32 -11.36
N TYR A 87 10.29 -6.25 -10.77
CA TYR A 87 11.56 -5.64 -11.14
C TYR A 87 12.72 -6.65 -11.02
N LEU A 88 12.84 -7.29 -9.86
CA LEU A 88 13.94 -8.23 -9.58
C LEU A 88 13.94 -9.40 -10.57
N TYR A 89 12.78 -9.96 -10.86
CA TYR A 89 12.64 -11.10 -11.76
C TYR A 89 12.90 -10.71 -13.22
N GLU A 90 12.20 -9.71 -13.74
CA GLU A 90 12.28 -9.34 -15.16
C GLU A 90 13.57 -8.60 -15.54
N LYS A 91 14.28 -8.01 -14.56
CA LYS A 91 15.64 -7.47 -14.77
C LYS A 91 16.73 -8.53 -14.61
N GLY A 92 16.38 -9.81 -14.34
CA GLY A 92 17.31 -10.91 -14.22
C GLY A 92 18.21 -10.84 -12.99
N LEU A 93 17.76 -10.15 -11.93
CA LEU A 93 18.48 -10.10 -10.65
C LEU A 93 18.21 -11.35 -9.80
N THR A 94 17.12 -12.06 -10.08
CA THR A 94 16.78 -13.35 -9.47
C THR A 94 15.97 -14.20 -10.44
N ASP A 95 16.04 -15.53 -10.27
CA ASP A 95 15.18 -16.51 -10.93
C ASP A 95 14.12 -17.10 -9.98
N LYS A 96 14.10 -16.63 -8.72
CA LYS A 96 13.13 -17.08 -7.71
C LYS A 96 11.75 -16.50 -7.99
N THR A 97 10.73 -17.35 -7.87
CA THR A 97 9.31 -16.93 -7.89
C THR A 97 8.77 -16.64 -6.50
N GLN A 98 9.53 -16.95 -5.44
CA GLN A 98 9.27 -16.53 -4.08
C GLN A 98 10.47 -15.73 -3.56
N ILE A 99 10.22 -14.47 -3.18
CA ILE A 99 11.25 -13.52 -2.73
C ILE A 99 10.94 -13.09 -1.29
N ARG A 100 11.97 -13.13 -0.43
CA ARG A 100 11.89 -12.61 0.93
C ARG A 100 12.45 -11.19 0.93
N LEU A 101 11.57 -10.20 1.05
CA LEU A 101 11.89 -8.78 1.01
C LEU A 101 11.95 -8.19 2.43
N LEU A 102 13.12 -7.75 2.86
CA LEU A 102 13.30 -7.04 4.12
C LEU A 102 12.80 -5.61 4.00
N THR A 103 11.91 -5.23 4.92
CA THR A 103 11.35 -3.88 5.04
C THR A 103 11.51 -3.38 6.48
N LEU A 104 11.22 -2.11 6.76
CA LEU A 104 11.19 -1.59 8.13
C LEU A 104 10.05 -2.20 8.98
N SER A 105 9.01 -2.78 8.34
CA SER A 105 7.94 -3.52 9.02
C SER A 105 8.16 -5.04 9.05
N GLY A 106 9.41 -5.49 8.89
CA GLY A 106 9.78 -6.91 8.87
C GLY A 106 9.89 -7.49 7.46
N ILE A 107 10.11 -8.81 7.39
CA ILE A 107 10.26 -9.54 6.13
C ILE A 107 8.87 -9.77 5.53
N LYS A 108 8.72 -9.44 4.26
CA LYS A 108 7.53 -9.73 3.45
C LYS A 108 7.85 -10.83 2.45
N ILE A 109 6.92 -11.78 2.31
CA ILE A 109 7.03 -12.84 1.31
C ILE A 109 6.27 -12.37 0.07
N LEU A 110 6.97 -12.35 -1.05
CA LEU A 110 6.43 -12.02 -2.37
C LEU A 110 6.35 -13.31 -3.18
N ASN A 111 5.15 -13.71 -3.61
CA ASN A 111 4.96 -14.82 -4.53
C ASN A 111 4.63 -14.27 -5.92
N LEU A 112 5.48 -14.54 -6.89
CA LEU A 112 5.36 -14.05 -8.26
C LEU A 112 4.53 -15.02 -9.09
N HIS A 113 3.51 -14.52 -9.76
CA HIS A 113 2.71 -15.27 -10.72
C HIS A 113 3.17 -14.91 -12.13
N LEU A 114 3.71 -15.91 -12.82
CA LEU A 114 4.28 -15.75 -14.15
C LEU A 114 3.25 -16.04 -15.23
N ASP A 115 3.45 -15.41 -16.38
CA ASP A 115 2.73 -15.76 -17.61
C ASP A 115 3.07 -17.16 -18.08
N ALA A 116 2.35 -17.66 -19.10
CA ALA A 116 2.56 -18.99 -19.67
C ALA A 116 3.98 -19.19 -20.27
N THR A 117 4.70 -18.11 -20.56
CA THR A 117 6.08 -18.18 -21.08
C THR A 117 7.12 -18.27 -19.96
N GLY A 118 6.77 -18.03 -18.72
CA GLY A 118 7.65 -17.96 -17.56
C GLY A 118 8.61 -16.75 -17.59
N LYS A 119 8.32 -15.72 -18.37
CA LYS A 119 9.20 -14.55 -18.55
C LYS A 119 8.66 -13.27 -17.96
N THR A 120 7.33 -13.15 -17.89
CA THR A 120 6.66 -11.94 -17.43
C THR A 120 5.93 -12.22 -16.12
N VAL A 121 6.06 -11.33 -15.16
CA VAL A 121 5.29 -11.37 -13.92
C VAL A 121 3.95 -10.68 -14.16
N GLU A 122 2.86 -11.44 -14.18
CA GLU A 122 1.50 -10.92 -14.37
C GLU A 122 0.95 -10.26 -13.11
N SER A 123 1.19 -10.90 -11.96
CA SER A 123 0.79 -10.38 -10.66
C SER A 123 1.74 -10.85 -9.55
N VAL A 124 1.64 -10.22 -8.39
CA VAL A 124 2.42 -10.58 -7.21
C VAL A 124 1.51 -10.65 -6.01
N THR A 125 1.60 -11.74 -5.26
CA THR A 125 0.97 -11.87 -3.94
C THR A 125 1.96 -11.45 -2.86
N VAL A 126 1.54 -10.57 -1.97
CA VAL A 126 2.29 -10.11 -0.80
C VAL A 126 1.61 -10.63 0.45
N ASP A 127 2.35 -11.29 1.32
CA ASP A 127 1.89 -11.63 2.67
C ASP A 127 1.89 -10.35 3.53
N MET A 128 0.69 -9.88 3.87
CA MET A 128 0.46 -8.67 4.66
C MET A 128 0.41 -8.94 6.16
N LEU A 129 0.59 -10.21 6.58
CA LEU A 129 0.51 -10.72 7.95
C LEU A 129 -0.92 -10.69 8.51
N GLU A 130 -1.07 -10.98 9.81
CA GLU A 130 -2.36 -11.01 10.48
C GLU A 130 -2.96 -9.61 10.65
N PRO A 131 -4.27 -9.42 10.38
CA PRO A 131 -4.96 -8.19 10.71
C PRO A 131 -5.21 -8.12 12.23
N VAL A 132 -5.13 -6.94 12.78
CA VAL A 132 -5.40 -6.71 14.21
C VAL A 132 -6.72 -5.97 14.34
N THR A 133 -7.72 -6.59 15.00
CA THR A 133 -9.06 -6.03 15.22
C THR A 133 -9.22 -5.40 16.59
N LYS A 134 -8.20 -5.49 17.47
CA LYS A 134 -8.15 -4.92 18.81
C LYS A 134 -6.82 -4.25 19.07
N ASN A 135 -6.82 -2.91 19.16
CA ASN A 135 -5.60 -2.15 19.46
C ASN A 135 -5.93 -0.86 20.21
N LYS A 136 -5.71 -0.88 21.53
CA LYS A 136 -5.97 0.29 22.41
C LYS A 136 -5.06 1.49 22.13
N ALA A 137 -3.91 1.29 21.51
CA ALA A 137 -3.04 2.40 21.14
C ALA A 137 -3.57 3.17 19.92
N GLN A 138 -4.32 2.48 19.05
CA GLN A 138 -4.85 3.04 17.80
C GLN A 138 -6.35 3.36 17.84
N LEU A 139 -7.07 2.83 18.84
CA LEU A 139 -8.51 3.01 18.99
C LEU A 139 -8.89 3.25 20.46
N SER A 140 -9.48 4.41 20.76
CA SER A 140 -9.92 4.84 22.10
C SER A 140 -11.28 4.26 22.47
N THR A 141 -11.39 2.95 22.56
CA THR A 141 -12.55 2.23 23.13
C THR A 141 -12.09 1.38 24.32
N ASP A 142 -13.03 0.88 25.11
CA ASP A 142 -12.73 0.13 26.34
C ASP A 142 -11.81 -1.07 26.11
N ASP A 143 -12.00 -1.80 25.00
CA ASP A 143 -11.20 -2.97 24.64
C ASP A 143 -10.31 -2.78 23.42
N GLY A 144 -10.33 -1.60 22.80
CA GLY A 144 -9.57 -1.28 21.58
C GLY A 144 -10.16 -1.90 20.31
N SER A 145 -11.44 -2.30 20.32
CA SER A 145 -12.16 -2.83 19.14
C SER A 145 -13.41 -2.02 18.82
N LEU A 146 -13.82 -2.02 17.56
CA LEU A 146 -15.07 -1.42 17.11
C LEU A 146 -15.55 -2.10 15.83
N THR A 147 -16.75 -2.69 15.88
CA THR A 147 -17.42 -3.29 14.74
C THR A 147 -18.76 -2.62 14.53
N GLU A 148 -18.98 -2.03 13.35
CA GLU A 148 -20.17 -1.25 13.00
C GLU A 148 -20.52 -0.16 14.04
N GLY A 149 -19.49 0.41 14.66
CA GLY A 149 -19.63 1.47 15.62
C GLY A 149 -19.99 2.81 14.97
N LEU A 150 -20.75 3.62 15.70
CA LEU A 150 -21.22 4.93 15.22
C LEU A 150 -20.11 5.96 15.38
N VAL A 151 -19.91 6.76 14.33
CA VAL A 151 -19.08 7.98 14.34
C VAL A 151 -19.84 9.11 13.65
N GLU A 152 -19.54 10.34 14.02
CA GLU A 152 -20.17 11.53 13.46
C GLU A 152 -19.14 12.33 12.66
N ALA A 153 -19.51 12.78 11.47
CA ALA A 153 -18.71 13.71 10.69
C ALA A 153 -19.60 14.78 10.11
N ASP A 154 -19.47 15.99 10.64
CA ASP A 154 -20.23 17.18 10.28
C ASP A 154 -21.76 16.96 10.45
N ASP A 155 -22.49 16.82 9.34
CA ASP A 155 -23.95 16.65 9.31
C ASP A 155 -24.41 15.19 9.13
N LYS A 156 -23.47 14.24 9.18
CA LYS A 156 -23.76 12.83 8.86
C LYS A 156 -23.20 11.86 9.90
N GLU A 157 -23.99 10.85 10.22
CA GLU A 157 -23.57 9.70 11.02
C GLU A 157 -23.13 8.57 10.10
N PHE A 158 -22.04 7.89 10.48
CA PHE A 158 -21.54 6.73 9.79
C PHE A 158 -21.36 5.56 10.74
N ARG A 159 -21.48 4.34 10.21
CA ARG A 159 -21.10 3.12 10.93
C ARG A 159 -19.87 2.52 10.29
N GLY A 160 -18.86 2.24 11.10
CA GLY A 160 -17.61 1.69 10.59
C GLY A 160 -17.01 0.63 11.49
N THR A 161 -16.05 -0.09 10.92
CA THR A 161 -15.34 -1.19 11.56
C THR A 161 -13.85 -0.89 11.57
N PHE A 162 -13.23 -1.00 12.74
CA PHE A 162 -11.79 -0.81 12.90
C PHE A 162 -11.03 -2.08 12.52
N VAL A 163 -9.98 -1.91 11.70
CA VAL A 163 -8.99 -2.94 11.36
C VAL A 163 -7.62 -2.28 11.28
N SER A 164 -6.62 -2.87 11.93
CA SER A 164 -5.22 -2.46 11.78
C SER A 164 -4.45 -3.46 10.91
N MET A 165 -3.78 -2.97 9.90
CA MET A 165 -2.80 -3.70 9.08
C MET A 165 -1.35 -3.27 9.41
N GLY A 166 -1.11 -2.94 10.71
CA GLY A 166 0.07 -2.26 11.19
C GLY A 166 -0.15 -0.74 11.32
N ASN A 167 -0.94 -0.16 10.45
CA ASN A 167 -1.52 1.18 10.52
C ASN A 167 -3.04 1.09 10.68
N PRO A 168 -3.70 2.08 11.36
CA PRO A 168 -5.12 2.05 11.64
C PRO A 168 -5.96 2.37 10.40
N HIS A 169 -7.03 1.59 10.21
CA HIS A 169 -8.06 1.76 9.20
C HIS A 169 -9.44 1.73 9.82
N PHE A 170 -10.33 2.57 9.34
CA PHE A 170 -11.73 2.59 9.71
C PHE A 170 -12.59 2.48 8.44
N VAL A 171 -13.24 1.32 8.28
CA VAL A 171 -13.97 0.96 7.08
C VAL A 171 -15.46 1.23 7.28
N ILE A 172 -16.04 2.06 6.43
CA ILE A 172 -17.43 2.49 6.43
C ILE A 172 -18.10 1.92 5.18
N PHE A 173 -19.06 1.03 5.36
CA PHE A 173 -19.86 0.52 4.24
C PHE A 173 -21.05 1.47 3.97
N VAL A 174 -21.23 1.79 2.70
CA VAL A 174 -22.29 2.68 2.20
C VAL A 174 -23.05 2.00 1.05
N ASP A 175 -24.28 2.44 0.79
CA ASP A 175 -25.10 1.89 -0.28
C ASP A 175 -24.67 2.36 -1.67
N ASP A 176 -24.20 3.60 -1.78
CA ASP A 176 -23.66 4.20 -3.02
C ASP A 176 -22.47 5.11 -2.67
N ILE A 177 -21.28 4.66 -3.07
CA ILE A 177 -20.03 5.39 -2.80
C ILE A 177 -19.90 6.68 -3.64
N SER A 178 -20.64 6.80 -4.72
CA SER A 178 -20.63 8.00 -5.57
C SER A 178 -21.29 9.21 -4.90
N GLU A 179 -22.17 9.00 -3.92
CA GLU A 179 -22.82 10.03 -3.12
C GLU A 179 -21.97 10.52 -1.95
N ILE A 180 -20.79 9.93 -1.71
CA ILE A 180 -19.94 10.26 -0.58
C ILE A 180 -18.87 11.28 -0.96
N ASP A 181 -18.85 12.41 -0.30
CA ASP A 181 -17.73 13.35 -0.33
C ASP A 181 -16.59 12.85 0.57
N VAL A 182 -15.76 11.96 -0.02
CA VAL A 182 -14.63 11.33 0.67
C VAL A 182 -13.66 12.37 1.22
N ALA A 183 -13.44 13.49 0.52
CA ALA A 183 -12.55 14.55 0.97
C ALA A 183 -13.07 15.26 2.22
N ARG A 184 -14.36 15.55 2.24
CA ARG A 184 -15.02 16.21 3.37
C ARG A 184 -15.04 15.33 4.61
N TYR A 185 -15.64 14.16 4.50
CA TYR A 185 -15.84 13.28 5.65
C TYR A 185 -14.57 12.58 6.09
N GLY A 186 -13.73 12.14 5.16
CA GLY A 186 -12.45 11.48 5.46
C GLY A 186 -11.52 12.39 6.25
N LYS A 187 -11.42 13.68 5.85
CA LYS A 187 -10.61 14.67 6.57
C LYS A 187 -11.08 14.91 8.01
N ILE A 188 -12.38 14.89 8.25
CA ILE A 188 -12.93 15.05 9.61
C ILE A 188 -12.64 13.81 10.44
N LEU A 189 -12.96 12.64 9.91
CA LEU A 189 -12.81 11.35 10.60
C LEU A 189 -11.34 10.96 10.85
N GLU A 190 -10.40 11.37 9.98
CA GLU A 190 -8.97 11.17 10.23
C GLU A 190 -8.54 11.66 11.61
N TYR A 191 -9.14 12.78 12.07
CA TYR A 191 -8.78 13.45 13.32
C TYR A 191 -9.80 13.22 14.45
N ASP A 192 -10.73 12.29 14.29
CA ASP A 192 -11.69 11.95 15.33
C ASP A 192 -10.94 11.48 16.59
N PRO A 193 -11.33 11.97 17.80
CA PRO A 193 -10.71 11.58 19.08
C PRO A 193 -10.72 10.07 19.35
N LEU A 194 -11.55 9.32 18.63
CA LEU A 194 -11.58 7.87 18.64
C LEU A 194 -10.24 7.27 18.15
N PHE A 195 -9.49 7.99 17.32
CA PHE A 195 -8.23 7.54 16.72
C PHE A 195 -7.01 8.34 17.22
N PRO A 196 -6.36 7.94 18.33
CA PRO A 196 -5.24 8.70 18.91
C PRO A 196 -4.06 8.93 17.97
N GLU A 197 -3.82 8.01 17.05
CA GLU A 197 -2.76 8.08 16.04
C GLU A 197 -3.26 8.60 14.69
N ARG A 198 -4.49 9.16 14.62
CA ARG A 198 -5.24 9.40 13.39
C ARG A 198 -5.51 8.10 12.64
N CYS A 199 -6.38 8.11 11.62
CA CYS A 199 -6.82 6.90 10.95
C CYS A 199 -6.93 7.10 9.44
N ASN A 200 -6.68 6.03 8.67
CA ASN A 200 -7.11 5.96 7.27
C ASN A 200 -8.61 5.65 7.26
N ILE A 201 -9.36 6.33 6.42
CA ILE A 201 -10.81 6.19 6.33
C ILE A 201 -11.18 5.63 4.97
N GLU A 202 -11.73 4.44 4.96
CA GLU A 202 -12.22 3.76 3.76
C GLU A 202 -13.74 3.88 3.69
N PHE A 203 -14.25 4.39 2.57
CA PHE A 203 -15.65 4.25 2.20
C PHE A 203 -15.76 3.11 1.19
N ALA A 204 -16.65 2.16 1.44
CA ALA A 204 -16.76 0.93 0.68
C ALA A 204 -18.21 0.62 0.30
N GLU A 205 -18.41 0.10 -0.92
CA GLU A 205 -19.70 -0.34 -1.46
C GLU A 205 -19.55 -1.78 -1.96
N VAL A 206 -20.44 -2.67 -1.54
CA VAL A 206 -20.49 -4.04 -2.07
C VAL A 206 -21.26 -4.02 -3.38
N LEU A 207 -20.56 -4.29 -4.47
CA LEU A 207 -21.13 -4.28 -5.81
C LEU A 207 -21.99 -5.53 -6.07
N PRO A 208 -22.93 -5.49 -7.02
CA PRO A 208 -23.73 -6.67 -7.42
C PRO A 208 -22.92 -7.85 -7.90
N SER A 209 -21.68 -7.64 -8.36
CA SER A 209 -20.73 -8.69 -8.74
C SER A 209 -20.12 -9.45 -7.55
N GLY A 210 -20.27 -8.94 -6.33
CA GLY A 210 -19.59 -9.39 -5.13
C GLY A 210 -18.23 -8.71 -4.88
N ALA A 211 -17.70 -7.95 -5.83
CA ALA A 211 -16.53 -7.12 -5.60
C ALA A 211 -16.87 -5.93 -4.70
N ILE A 212 -15.86 -5.35 -4.06
CA ILE A 212 -16.05 -4.21 -3.15
C ILE A 212 -15.38 -2.99 -3.74
N ARG A 213 -16.17 -1.97 -4.10
CA ARG A 213 -15.66 -0.67 -4.51
C ARG A 213 -15.22 0.12 -3.30
N THR A 214 -13.99 0.63 -3.30
CA THR A 214 -13.42 1.36 -2.15
C THR A 214 -12.76 2.66 -2.60
N ARG A 215 -12.98 3.72 -1.83
CA ARG A 215 -12.26 4.99 -1.92
C ARG A 215 -11.72 5.34 -0.54
N VAL A 216 -10.50 5.84 -0.50
CA VAL A 216 -9.79 6.07 0.75
C VAL A 216 -9.40 7.55 0.92
N TRP A 217 -9.49 8.01 2.15
CA TRP A 217 -8.77 9.17 2.66
C TRP A 217 -7.62 8.65 3.52
N GLU A 218 -6.39 8.69 2.98
CA GLU A 218 -5.21 8.23 3.71
C GLU A 218 -4.72 9.26 4.71
N ARG A 219 -4.37 8.80 5.89
CA ARG A 219 -3.79 9.57 6.98
C ARG A 219 -2.57 10.37 6.52
N GLY A 220 -2.70 11.70 6.55
CA GLY A 220 -1.64 12.62 6.17
C GLY A 220 -1.44 12.83 4.66
N SER A 221 -2.10 12.05 3.80
CA SER A 221 -1.96 12.14 2.34
C SER A 221 -3.24 12.57 1.62
N GLY A 222 -4.41 12.38 2.25
CA GLY A 222 -5.70 12.69 1.64
C GLY A 222 -6.18 11.59 0.69
N ILE A 223 -6.90 11.97 -0.38
CA ILE A 223 -7.39 11.00 -1.37
C ILE A 223 -6.22 10.47 -2.18
N THR A 224 -6.09 9.15 -2.24
CA THR A 224 -5.11 8.45 -3.08
C THR A 224 -5.81 7.50 -4.05
N MET A 225 -5.11 7.12 -5.12
CA MET A 225 -5.65 6.23 -6.14
C MET A 225 -5.77 4.77 -5.66
N ALA A 226 -4.92 4.35 -4.72
CA ALA A 226 -4.90 3.01 -4.18
C ALA A 226 -4.13 2.93 -2.87
N CYS A 227 -4.74 2.31 -1.86
CA CYS A 227 -4.13 1.98 -0.58
C CYS A 227 -4.16 0.45 -0.37
N GLY A 228 -2.98 -0.19 -0.39
CA GLY A 228 -2.90 -1.66 -0.24
C GLY A 228 -3.37 -2.15 1.12
N THR A 229 -2.97 -1.49 2.22
CA THR A 229 -3.43 -1.81 3.57
C THR A 229 -4.92 -1.49 3.76
N GLY A 230 -5.41 -0.43 3.13
CA GLY A 230 -6.83 -0.08 3.09
C GLY A 230 -7.68 -1.14 2.38
N ALA A 231 -7.19 -1.68 1.26
CA ALA A 231 -7.84 -2.79 0.58
C ALA A 231 -7.91 -4.05 1.48
N CYS A 232 -6.80 -4.40 2.16
CA CYS A 232 -6.78 -5.50 3.12
C CYS A 232 -7.77 -5.28 4.28
N ALA A 233 -7.76 -4.08 4.87
CA ALA A 233 -8.67 -3.71 5.95
C ALA A 233 -10.15 -3.77 5.50
N THR A 234 -10.45 -3.33 4.28
CA THR A 234 -11.80 -3.38 3.69
C THR A 234 -12.29 -4.83 3.55
N ALA A 235 -11.46 -5.73 3.01
CA ALA A 235 -11.81 -7.15 2.86
C ALA A 235 -12.03 -7.82 4.23
N VAL A 236 -11.16 -7.55 5.21
CA VAL A 236 -11.29 -8.06 6.57
C VAL A 236 -12.56 -7.53 7.24
N ALA A 237 -12.85 -6.24 7.14
CA ALA A 237 -14.07 -5.64 7.68
C ALA A 237 -15.33 -6.22 7.02
N ALA A 238 -15.31 -6.44 5.70
CA ALA A 238 -16.42 -7.09 4.98
C ALA A 238 -16.69 -8.52 5.48
N ALA A 239 -15.63 -9.29 5.69
CA ALA A 239 -15.74 -10.65 6.22
C ALA A 239 -16.26 -10.67 7.67
N ILE A 240 -15.74 -9.80 8.55
CA ILE A 240 -16.19 -9.70 9.95
C ILE A 240 -17.68 -9.32 10.03
N THR A 241 -18.15 -8.43 9.16
CA THR A 241 -19.54 -7.93 9.16
C THR A 241 -20.48 -8.77 8.29
N GLY A 242 -19.98 -9.89 7.71
CA GLY A 242 -20.80 -10.81 6.91
C GLY A 242 -21.24 -10.26 5.56
N ARG A 243 -20.60 -9.19 5.05
CA ARG A 243 -20.90 -8.57 3.75
C ARG A 243 -20.24 -9.30 2.58
N ALA A 244 -19.11 -9.96 2.83
CA ALA A 244 -18.40 -10.79 1.86
C ALA A 244 -17.76 -12.00 2.54
N SER A 245 -17.24 -12.93 1.75
CA SER A 245 -16.39 -14.03 2.25
C SER A 245 -15.02 -13.50 2.67
N ARG A 246 -14.13 -14.40 3.10
CA ARG A 246 -12.73 -14.07 3.39
C ARG A 246 -11.88 -13.79 2.13
N GLU A 247 -12.48 -13.88 0.97
CA GLU A 247 -11.85 -13.65 -0.34
C GLU A 247 -12.68 -12.63 -1.10
N SER A 248 -12.06 -11.53 -1.56
CA SER A 248 -12.75 -10.42 -2.20
C SER A 248 -11.85 -9.67 -3.16
N ASP A 249 -12.43 -9.22 -4.27
CA ASP A 249 -11.80 -8.25 -5.16
C ASP A 249 -12.14 -6.83 -4.69
N ILE A 250 -11.10 -6.07 -4.36
CA ILE A 250 -11.23 -4.68 -3.93
C ILE A 250 -10.90 -3.77 -5.10
N VAL A 251 -11.93 -3.05 -5.58
CA VAL A 251 -11.86 -2.14 -6.73
C VAL A 251 -11.61 -0.72 -6.24
N MET A 252 -10.44 -0.16 -6.54
CA MET A 252 -10.05 1.21 -6.20
C MET A 252 -9.94 2.07 -7.47
N ASP A 253 -9.71 3.36 -7.34
CA ASP A 253 -9.56 4.28 -8.49
C ASP A 253 -8.36 3.90 -9.37
N GLY A 254 -7.28 3.39 -8.79
CA GLY A 254 -6.07 3.00 -9.49
C GLY A 254 -6.03 1.54 -9.99
N GLY A 255 -6.99 0.70 -9.61
CA GLY A 255 -7.02 -0.70 -10.03
C GLY A 255 -7.64 -1.63 -9.00
N THR A 256 -7.67 -2.92 -9.33
CA THR A 256 -8.23 -3.97 -8.48
C THR A 256 -7.14 -4.77 -7.79
N LEU A 257 -7.34 -5.05 -6.51
CA LEU A 257 -6.53 -5.99 -5.72
C LEU A 257 -7.40 -7.15 -5.28
N HIS A 258 -6.88 -8.36 -5.41
CA HIS A 258 -7.49 -9.56 -4.87
C HIS A 258 -6.95 -9.79 -3.45
N ILE A 259 -7.85 -9.89 -2.47
CA ILE A 259 -7.50 -10.05 -1.06
C ILE A 259 -8.09 -11.36 -0.53
N GLU A 260 -7.22 -12.17 0.07
CA GLU A 260 -7.58 -13.40 0.77
C GLU A 260 -7.19 -13.27 2.25
N TRP A 261 -8.14 -13.40 3.16
CA TRP A 261 -7.88 -13.57 4.59
C TRP A 261 -7.91 -15.05 4.94
N SER A 262 -6.75 -15.67 4.93
CA SER A 262 -6.55 -17.11 5.06
C SER A 262 -7.07 -17.66 6.40
N GLU A 263 -7.78 -18.78 6.34
CA GLU A 263 -8.20 -19.52 7.54
C GLU A 263 -7.10 -20.40 8.12
N GLN A 264 -6.05 -20.69 7.35
CA GLN A 264 -5.00 -21.62 7.75
C GLN A 264 -4.02 -21.01 8.74
N ASP A 265 -3.66 -19.76 8.51
CA ASP A 265 -2.64 -19.05 9.28
C ASP A 265 -3.10 -17.68 9.80
N GLY A 266 -4.30 -17.22 9.40
CA GLY A 266 -4.83 -15.93 9.80
C GLY A 266 -4.26 -14.74 9.05
N HIS A 267 -3.32 -14.96 8.12
CA HIS A 267 -2.69 -13.89 7.35
C HIS A 267 -3.62 -13.34 6.25
N VAL A 268 -3.39 -12.10 5.88
CA VAL A 268 -4.01 -11.46 4.72
C VAL A 268 -3.04 -11.49 3.55
N TYR A 269 -3.44 -12.10 2.46
CA TYR A 269 -2.69 -12.16 1.21
C TYR A 269 -3.27 -11.17 0.21
N MET A 270 -2.41 -10.29 -0.30
CA MET A 270 -2.81 -9.25 -1.25
C MET A 270 -2.16 -9.52 -2.60
N THR A 271 -2.96 -9.88 -3.59
CA THR A 271 -2.53 -10.11 -4.97
C THR A 271 -2.92 -8.95 -5.87
N GLY A 272 -1.98 -8.48 -6.68
CA GLY A 272 -2.28 -7.42 -7.63
C GLY A 272 -1.21 -7.22 -8.69
N PRO A 273 -1.49 -6.36 -9.68
CA PRO A 273 -0.56 -6.08 -10.77
C PRO A 273 0.60 -5.21 -10.32
N ALA A 274 1.66 -5.26 -11.12
CA ALA A 274 2.76 -4.31 -11.12
C ALA A 274 3.14 -4.02 -12.57
N ALA A 275 3.41 -2.76 -12.90
CA ALA A 275 3.70 -2.36 -14.26
C ALA A 275 4.91 -1.42 -14.35
N PHE A 276 5.75 -1.63 -15.36
CA PHE A 276 6.75 -0.65 -15.78
C PHE A 276 6.08 0.51 -16.51
N SER A 277 6.46 1.73 -16.18
CA SER A 277 6.02 2.93 -16.92
C SER A 277 7.08 3.36 -17.92
N PHE A 278 8.28 3.68 -17.43
CA PHE A 278 9.43 4.04 -18.25
C PHE A 278 10.74 3.95 -17.45
N GLU A 279 11.87 4.08 -18.14
CA GLU A 279 13.21 4.14 -17.57
C GLU A 279 13.89 5.44 -17.98
N GLY A 280 14.83 5.90 -17.19
CA GLY A 280 15.58 7.10 -17.47
C GLY A 280 16.84 7.26 -16.62
N GLU A 281 17.48 8.41 -16.80
CA GLU A 281 18.63 8.82 -16.00
C GLU A 281 18.34 10.17 -15.36
N VAL A 282 18.77 10.34 -14.12
CA VAL A 282 18.58 11.58 -13.37
C VAL A 282 19.88 11.95 -12.64
N ALA A 283 20.17 13.23 -12.54
CA ALA A 283 21.31 13.72 -11.77
C ALA A 283 21.06 13.55 -10.27
N LEU A 284 22.09 13.10 -9.54
CA LEU A 284 22.06 13.14 -8.08
C LEU A 284 21.87 14.60 -7.60
N PRO A 285 21.07 14.82 -6.53
CA PRO A 285 20.96 16.14 -5.92
C PRO A 285 22.35 16.64 -5.49
N GLU A 286 22.71 17.84 -5.92
CA GLU A 286 23.86 18.53 -5.35
C GLU A 286 23.59 18.88 -3.89
N LYS A 287 24.63 18.80 -3.03
CA LYS A 287 24.53 19.13 -1.60
C LYS A 287 24.21 20.61 -1.39
#